data_77626d142d41fd79cb2414070a0b7e02
#
_entry.id   77626d142d41fd79cb2414070a0b7e02
#
_cell.length_a   1.000
_cell.length_b   1.000
_cell.length_c   1.000
_cell.angle_alpha   90.00
_cell.angle_beta   90.00
_cell.angle_gamma   90.00
#
_symmetry.space_group_name_H-M   'P 1'
#
loop_
_entity.id
_entity.type
_entity.pdbx_description
1 polymer ?
#
loop_
_entity_poly.entity_id
_entity_poly.type
_entity_poly.pdbx_seq_one_letter_code
_entity_poly.pdbx_strand_id
1 'polypeptide(L)'
;RSGKTVESQDPYSVAVGVNGQRSMVLDLKETDPENFKEDHGPVFSNRTDLVICEISVLDSTADGSSGVKYPGKYLGLAEKGTKNKEGEATGLDYLKSLGITHVQIMPMYDFASIDEAAPKKREYNWGYDPLNYNVPEGSFSTDPFHGEVRIREMKEMIAAFHREGIGVIMDVVYNHTYDLDSCLQKCEPDYYYRMNGTRYSNASACGNEIASEQPMMRKYIVESVCYWAREYHVDGFRFDLMGVLDIDTMNEISRRLKEINPYIILYGEGWT
;
A
#
# COMPACT_ATOMS: atom_id res chain seq x y z
N ARG A 1 18.09 -28.48 7.82
CA ARG A 1 17.54 -28.17 6.48
C ARG A 1 17.04 -29.48 5.86
N SER A 2 15.78 -29.53 5.43
CA SER A 2 15.10 -30.75 5.00
C SER A 2 15.56 -31.31 3.65
N GLY A 3 16.40 -30.56 2.91
CA GLY A 3 16.77 -30.89 1.52
C GLY A 3 15.60 -30.75 0.51
N LYS A 4 14.46 -30.19 0.92
CA LYS A 4 13.34 -29.92 0.03
C LYS A 4 13.56 -28.60 -0.72
N THR A 5 13.26 -28.60 -2.01
CA THR A 5 13.15 -27.38 -2.82
C THR A 5 11.81 -26.72 -2.48
N VAL A 6 11.84 -25.42 -2.23
CA VAL A 6 10.65 -24.60 -2.00
C VAL A 6 10.63 -23.51 -3.05
N GLU A 7 9.49 -23.32 -3.71
CA GLU A 7 9.24 -22.21 -4.62
C GLU A 7 8.66 -21.03 -3.83
N SER A 8 9.20 -19.84 -4.05
CA SER A 8 8.75 -18.61 -3.38
C SER A 8 8.95 -17.41 -4.28
N GLN A 9 8.13 -16.39 -4.11
CA GLN A 9 8.46 -15.05 -4.59
C GLN A 9 9.68 -14.51 -3.83
N ASP A 10 10.38 -13.56 -4.46
CA ASP A 10 11.38 -12.77 -3.76
C ASP A 10 10.67 -11.77 -2.83
N PRO A 11 10.98 -11.75 -1.51
CA PRO A 11 10.42 -10.76 -0.59
C PRO A 11 10.63 -9.30 -1.03
N TYR A 12 11.69 -9.02 -1.76
CA TYR A 12 12.01 -7.69 -2.31
C TYR A 12 11.43 -7.43 -3.70
N SER A 13 10.57 -8.31 -4.22
CA SER A 13 9.89 -8.05 -5.48
C SER A 13 9.13 -6.73 -5.45
N VAL A 14 9.34 -5.92 -6.49
CA VAL A 14 8.62 -4.66 -6.74
C VAL A 14 7.54 -4.82 -7.80
N ALA A 15 7.53 -5.97 -8.45
CA ALA A 15 6.53 -6.36 -9.43
C ALA A 15 6.28 -7.86 -9.35
N VAL A 16 5.02 -8.25 -9.52
CA VAL A 16 4.57 -9.64 -9.57
C VAL A 16 3.57 -9.85 -10.70
N GLY A 17 3.43 -11.09 -11.12
CA GLY A 17 2.32 -11.50 -11.99
C GLY A 17 0.99 -11.53 -11.25
N VAL A 18 -0.06 -11.84 -11.98
CA VAL A 18 -1.43 -11.96 -11.45
C VAL A 18 -1.47 -12.89 -10.22
N ASN A 19 -2.26 -12.50 -9.21
CA ASN A 19 -2.38 -13.18 -7.91
C ASN A 19 -1.07 -13.26 -7.10
N GLY A 20 -0.09 -12.42 -7.37
CA GLY A 20 1.09 -12.22 -6.54
C GLY A 20 2.06 -13.40 -6.41
N GLN A 21 1.89 -14.49 -7.17
CA GLN A 21 2.62 -15.75 -6.93
C GLN A 21 4.02 -15.82 -7.53
N ARG A 22 4.36 -14.93 -8.45
CA ARG A 22 5.66 -14.93 -9.17
C ARG A 22 6.20 -13.53 -9.30
N SER A 23 7.46 -13.37 -8.93
CA SER A 23 8.19 -12.12 -9.13
C SER A 23 8.38 -11.83 -10.62
N MET A 24 8.30 -10.56 -11.00
CA MET A 24 8.62 -10.06 -12.32
C MET A 24 9.85 -9.16 -12.26
N VAL A 25 10.67 -9.17 -13.32
CA VAL A 25 11.79 -8.26 -13.49
C VAL A 25 11.39 -7.22 -14.55
N LEU A 26 11.40 -5.96 -14.16
CA LEU A 26 11.06 -4.84 -15.05
C LEU A 26 11.90 -3.59 -14.71
N ASP A 27 11.95 -2.63 -15.62
CA ASP A 27 12.54 -1.31 -15.36
C ASP A 27 11.43 -0.38 -14.81
N LEU A 28 11.55 0.00 -13.54
CA LEU A 28 10.57 0.88 -12.89
C LEU A 28 10.45 2.25 -13.58
N LYS A 29 11.52 2.73 -14.24
CA LYS A 29 11.48 4.02 -14.96
C LYS A 29 10.52 4.00 -16.15
N GLU A 30 10.29 2.84 -16.75
CA GLU A 30 9.33 2.68 -17.84
C GLU A 30 7.87 2.75 -17.35
N THR A 31 7.65 2.72 -16.03
CA THR A 31 6.34 2.83 -15.40
C THR A 31 6.00 4.25 -14.95
N ASP A 32 6.92 5.20 -15.06
CA ASP A 32 6.69 6.57 -14.66
C ASP A 32 5.68 7.27 -15.60
N PRO A 33 4.63 7.90 -15.05
CA PRO A 33 3.81 8.83 -15.82
C PRO A 33 4.62 10.02 -16.33
N GLU A 34 4.05 10.76 -17.29
CA GLU A 34 4.67 11.97 -17.80
C GLU A 34 4.93 12.99 -16.67
N ASN A 35 6.14 13.54 -16.63
CA ASN A 35 6.62 14.49 -15.61
C ASN A 35 6.60 13.95 -14.16
N PHE A 36 6.58 12.64 -13.96
CA PHE A 36 6.52 12.05 -12.62
C PHE A 36 7.74 12.39 -11.75
N LYS A 37 8.89 12.66 -12.34
CA LYS A 37 10.11 13.05 -11.60
C LYS A 37 9.99 14.38 -10.87
N GLU A 38 9.15 15.28 -11.37
CA GLU A 38 8.85 16.58 -10.78
C GLU A 38 7.63 16.52 -9.85
N ASP A 39 6.96 15.36 -9.77
CA ASP A 39 5.80 15.16 -8.93
C ASP A 39 6.17 15.21 -7.43
N HIS A 40 5.37 15.93 -6.68
CA HIS A 40 5.46 16.00 -5.22
C HIS A 40 4.12 16.40 -4.62
N GLY A 41 3.85 15.90 -3.43
CA GLY A 41 2.66 16.27 -2.65
C GLY A 41 2.75 17.68 -2.05
N PRO A 42 1.66 18.15 -1.45
CA PRO A 42 1.59 19.43 -0.76
C PRO A 42 2.44 19.41 0.52
N VAL A 43 3.01 20.56 0.87
CA VAL A 43 3.83 20.71 2.07
C VAL A 43 3.03 21.45 3.16
N PHE A 44 2.90 20.82 4.31
CA PHE A 44 2.31 21.42 5.52
C PHE A 44 3.35 21.47 6.63
N SER A 45 3.67 22.67 7.11
CA SER A 45 4.62 22.87 8.20
C SER A 45 4.01 22.55 9.57
N ASN A 46 2.71 22.69 9.72
CA ASN A 46 1.99 22.43 10.95
C ASN A 46 1.06 21.22 10.79
N ARG A 47 1.29 20.20 11.60
CA ARG A 47 0.51 18.94 11.53
C ARG A 47 -0.95 19.10 11.97
N THR A 48 -1.26 20.15 12.75
CA THR A 48 -2.65 20.45 13.17
C THR A 48 -3.50 21.04 12.05
N ASP A 49 -2.89 21.43 10.94
CA ASP A 49 -3.61 21.94 9.77
C ASP A 49 -4.05 20.83 8.80
N LEU A 50 -3.69 19.58 9.12
CA LEU A 50 -4.05 18.43 8.28
C LEU A 50 -5.50 18.02 8.49
N VAL A 51 -6.21 17.85 7.39
CA VAL A 51 -7.55 17.25 7.32
C VAL A 51 -7.44 16.01 6.47
N ILE A 52 -7.49 14.84 7.10
CA ILE A 52 -7.26 13.53 6.47
C ILE A 52 -8.61 12.84 6.26
N CYS A 53 -8.86 12.35 5.07
CA CYS A 53 -10.01 11.52 4.73
C CYS A 53 -9.55 10.11 4.39
N GLU A 54 -10.03 9.11 5.12
CA GLU A 54 -9.80 7.70 4.79
C GLU A 54 -10.70 7.28 3.64
N ILE A 55 -10.11 6.63 2.65
CA ILE A 55 -10.81 6.11 1.47
C ILE A 55 -10.32 4.72 1.08
N SER A 56 -11.17 3.97 0.39
CA SER A 56 -10.81 2.73 -0.32
C SER A 56 -10.74 3.00 -1.82
N VAL A 57 -9.76 2.41 -2.53
CA VAL A 57 -9.68 2.51 -4.00
C VAL A 57 -10.95 1.98 -4.64
N LEU A 58 -11.44 0.81 -4.15
CA LEU A 58 -12.65 0.19 -4.68
C LEU A 58 -13.89 1.05 -4.40
N ASP A 59 -14.16 1.34 -3.13
CA ASP A 59 -15.45 1.90 -2.70
C ASP A 59 -15.66 3.34 -3.19
N SER A 60 -14.58 4.10 -3.33
CA SER A 60 -14.68 5.51 -3.72
C SER A 60 -15.30 5.75 -5.10
N THR A 61 -15.25 4.75 -5.99
CA THR A 61 -15.71 4.91 -7.36
C THR A 61 -16.53 3.73 -7.92
N ALA A 62 -16.69 2.63 -7.14
CA ALA A 62 -17.30 1.38 -7.62
C ALA A 62 -18.82 1.49 -7.91
N ASP A 63 -19.52 2.49 -7.36
CA ASP A 63 -20.93 2.68 -7.62
C ASP A 63 -21.17 3.08 -9.07
N GLY A 64 -22.17 2.45 -9.70
CA GLY A 64 -22.52 2.71 -11.11
C GLY A 64 -23.00 4.14 -11.40
N SER A 65 -23.30 4.94 -10.36
CA SER A 65 -23.64 6.36 -10.48
C SER A 65 -22.40 7.27 -10.41
N SER A 66 -21.21 6.75 -10.12
CA SER A 66 -19.99 7.55 -9.96
C SER A 66 -19.59 8.32 -11.23
N GLY A 67 -20.02 7.86 -12.41
CA GLY A 67 -19.69 8.48 -13.69
C GLY A 67 -18.24 8.31 -14.13
N VAL A 68 -17.42 7.54 -13.39
CA VAL A 68 -16.04 7.25 -13.78
C VAL A 68 -15.98 6.15 -14.84
N LYS A 69 -14.95 6.20 -15.67
CA LYS A 69 -14.70 5.20 -16.71
C LYS A 69 -14.15 3.89 -16.15
N TYR A 70 -13.35 3.99 -15.08
CA TYR A 70 -12.67 2.86 -14.43
C TYR A 70 -13.10 2.70 -12.97
N PRO A 71 -14.35 2.28 -12.71
CA PRO A 71 -14.86 2.19 -11.34
C PRO A 71 -14.10 1.15 -10.52
N GLY A 72 -13.73 1.52 -9.30
CA GLY A 72 -12.99 0.66 -8.36
C GLY A 72 -11.52 0.43 -8.73
N LYS A 73 -10.94 1.26 -9.60
CA LYS A 73 -9.56 1.15 -10.07
C LYS A 73 -8.74 2.39 -9.69
N TYR A 74 -7.39 2.27 -9.69
CA TYR A 74 -6.50 3.41 -9.51
C TYR A 74 -6.84 4.56 -10.46
N LEU A 75 -7.03 4.24 -11.73
CA LEU A 75 -7.38 5.24 -12.74
C LEU A 75 -8.73 5.91 -12.48
N GLY A 76 -9.70 5.20 -11.87
CA GLY A 76 -10.99 5.79 -11.51
C GLY A 76 -10.85 6.92 -10.48
N LEU A 77 -9.90 6.80 -9.55
CA LEU A 77 -9.57 7.85 -8.59
C LEU A 77 -8.73 8.99 -9.21
N ALA A 78 -8.09 8.74 -10.35
CA ALA A 78 -7.33 9.77 -11.09
C ALA A 78 -8.20 10.61 -12.04
N GLU A 79 -9.44 10.18 -12.30
CA GLU A 79 -10.34 10.86 -13.25
C GLU A 79 -10.87 12.18 -12.70
N LYS A 80 -10.88 13.20 -13.56
CA LYS A 80 -11.42 14.54 -13.28
C LYS A 80 -12.71 14.80 -14.04
N GLY A 81 -13.54 15.71 -13.52
CA GLY A 81 -14.77 16.14 -14.15
C GLY A 81 -15.90 15.11 -14.05
N THR A 82 -15.74 14.07 -13.24
CA THR A 82 -16.73 13.03 -13.05
C THR A 82 -17.92 13.53 -12.24
N LYS A 83 -19.14 13.10 -12.62
CA LYS A 83 -20.38 13.52 -12.00
C LYS A 83 -21.38 12.38 -11.94
N ASN A 84 -22.22 12.41 -10.92
CA ASN A 84 -23.39 11.54 -10.85
C ASN A 84 -24.51 12.02 -11.81
N LYS A 85 -25.62 11.31 -11.81
CA LYS A 85 -26.78 11.62 -12.69
C LYS A 85 -27.44 12.96 -12.34
N GLU A 86 -27.30 13.41 -11.11
CA GLU A 86 -27.81 14.66 -10.57
C GLU A 86 -26.88 15.86 -10.91
N GLY A 87 -25.70 15.56 -11.49
CA GLY A 87 -24.68 16.58 -11.86
C GLY A 87 -23.73 16.95 -10.73
N GLU A 88 -23.77 16.24 -9.61
CA GLU A 88 -22.86 16.46 -8.48
C GLU A 88 -21.50 15.83 -8.75
N ALA A 89 -20.44 16.46 -8.26
CA ALA A 89 -19.06 15.96 -8.39
C ALA A 89 -18.89 14.61 -7.69
N THR A 90 -18.12 13.73 -8.29
CA THR A 90 -17.75 12.41 -7.75
C THR A 90 -16.25 12.21 -7.78
N GLY A 91 -15.75 11.11 -7.21
CA GLY A 91 -14.33 10.75 -7.24
C GLY A 91 -13.41 11.85 -6.74
N LEU A 92 -12.35 12.14 -7.49
CA LEU A 92 -11.31 13.12 -7.14
C LEU A 92 -11.88 14.53 -6.90
N ASP A 93 -12.79 15.00 -7.77
CA ASP A 93 -13.35 16.34 -7.66
C ASP A 93 -14.27 16.48 -6.42
N TYR A 94 -14.98 15.41 -6.04
CA TYR A 94 -15.72 15.38 -4.79
C TYR A 94 -14.79 15.47 -3.58
N LEU A 95 -13.74 14.65 -3.51
CA LEU A 95 -12.76 14.69 -2.43
C LEU A 95 -12.12 16.07 -2.30
N LYS A 96 -11.75 16.69 -3.42
CA LYS A 96 -11.25 18.07 -3.43
C LYS A 96 -12.27 19.07 -2.86
N SER A 97 -13.55 18.91 -3.18
CA SER A 97 -14.60 19.80 -2.70
C SER A 97 -14.81 19.76 -1.18
N LEU A 98 -14.38 18.69 -0.51
CA LEU A 98 -14.44 18.56 0.95
C LEU A 98 -13.42 19.45 1.68
N GLY A 99 -12.45 20.04 0.97
CA GLY A 99 -11.39 20.85 1.56
C GLY A 99 -10.38 20.04 2.38
N ILE A 100 -10.25 18.74 2.09
CA ILE A 100 -9.25 17.87 2.71
C ILE A 100 -7.84 18.22 2.22
N THR A 101 -6.85 17.95 3.05
CA THR A 101 -5.44 18.13 2.71
C THR A 101 -4.78 16.83 2.26
N HIS A 102 -5.27 15.69 2.76
CA HIS A 102 -4.74 14.37 2.45
C HIS A 102 -5.85 13.33 2.34
N VAL A 103 -5.61 12.34 1.51
CA VAL A 103 -6.32 11.06 1.56
C VAL A 103 -5.44 10.03 2.27
N GLN A 104 -6.01 9.28 3.20
CA GLN A 104 -5.45 8.03 3.70
C GLN A 104 -6.09 6.91 2.89
N ILE A 105 -5.30 6.24 2.06
CA ILE A 105 -5.82 5.14 1.24
C ILE A 105 -5.62 3.83 2.01
N MET A 106 -6.72 3.10 2.25
CA MET A 106 -6.71 1.75 2.82
C MET A 106 -5.72 0.87 2.05
N PRO A 107 -5.22 -0.25 2.61
CA PRO A 107 -4.11 -0.98 2.03
C PRO A 107 -4.24 -1.18 0.53
N MET A 108 -3.24 -0.74 -0.23
CA MET A 108 -3.23 -0.74 -1.69
C MET A 108 -2.00 -1.44 -2.27
N TYR A 109 -1.21 -2.13 -1.43
CA TYR A 109 -0.23 -3.11 -1.89
C TYR A 109 -0.87 -4.51 -1.94
N ASP A 110 -0.20 -5.42 -2.60
CA ASP A 110 -0.69 -6.75 -2.97
C ASP A 110 -1.18 -7.56 -1.76
N PHE A 111 -2.45 -7.94 -1.77
CA PHE A 111 -3.14 -8.71 -0.74
C PHE A 111 -3.76 -10.00 -1.30
N ALA A 112 -4.10 -10.97 -0.43
CA ALA A 112 -4.28 -12.36 -0.84
C ALA A 112 -5.70 -12.75 -1.25
N SER A 113 -6.72 -12.14 -0.67
CA SER A 113 -8.08 -12.72 -0.69
C SER A 113 -8.92 -12.38 -1.93
N ILE A 114 -8.32 -11.80 -2.97
CA ILE A 114 -8.99 -11.50 -4.25
C ILE A 114 -8.34 -12.29 -5.38
N ASP A 115 -9.15 -12.93 -6.21
CA ASP A 115 -8.67 -13.50 -7.47
C ASP A 115 -8.57 -12.38 -8.53
N GLU A 116 -7.38 -11.83 -8.71
CA GLU A 116 -7.12 -10.76 -9.67
C GLU A 116 -7.45 -11.16 -11.12
N ALA A 117 -7.33 -12.47 -11.45
CA ALA A 117 -7.56 -12.98 -12.80
C ALA A 117 -9.06 -12.99 -13.18
N ALA A 118 -9.93 -13.16 -12.20
CA ALA A 118 -11.35 -13.27 -12.39
C ALA A 118 -12.11 -12.67 -11.20
N PRO A 119 -11.97 -11.37 -10.91
CA PRO A 119 -12.60 -10.76 -9.76
C PRO A 119 -14.11 -10.97 -9.88
N LYS A 120 -14.65 -11.71 -8.92
CA LYS A 120 -16.10 -11.86 -8.81
C LYS A 120 -16.69 -10.49 -8.56
N LYS A 121 -17.87 -10.27 -9.11
CA LYS A 121 -18.57 -9.00 -9.00
C LYS A 121 -18.63 -8.56 -7.54
N ARG A 122 -17.77 -7.58 -7.14
CA ARG A 122 -17.64 -7.01 -5.81
C ARG A 122 -17.23 -8.02 -4.71
N GLU A 123 -16.11 -8.72 -4.88
CA GLU A 123 -15.41 -9.25 -3.72
C GLU A 123 -14.90 -8.06 -2.89
N TYR A 124 -15.42 -7.96 -1.67
CA TYR A 124 -15.04 -6.90 -0.75
C TYR A 124 -13.84 -7.35 0.05
N ASN A 125 -12.75 -6.59 -0.03
CA ASN A 125 -11.56 -6.77 0.77
C ASN A 125 -11.03 -5.39 1.20
N TRP A 126 -10.76 -5.24 2.47
CA TRP A 126 -10.14 -4.03 3.02
C TRP A 126 -8.64 -3.96 2.77
N GLY A 127 -8.00 -5.08 2.40
CA GLY A 127 -6.57 -5.15 2.10
C GLY A 127 -5.68 -5.45 3.31
N TYR A 128 -6.24 -5.80 4.48
CA TYR A 128 -5.46 -6.15 5.68
C TYR A 128 -5.01 -7.62 5.72
N ASP A 129 -4.75 -8.20 4.57
CA ASP A 129 -4.25 -9.55 4.37
C ASP A 129 -3.03 -9.56 3.42
N PRO A 130 -1.90 -8.95 3.84
CA PRO A 130 -0.76 -8.64 2.98
C PRO A 130 -0.08 -9.89 2.43
N LEU A 131 0.21 -9.87 1.13
CA LEU A 131 0.92 -10.94 0.42
C LEU A 131 2.33 -10.47 -0.03
N ASN A 132 2.44 -9.38 -0.79
CA ASN A 132 3.69 -8.80 -1.25
C ASN A 132 3.77 -7.31 -0.89
N TYR A 133 4.62 -6.95 0.07
CA TYR A 133 4.67 -5.63 0.68
C TYR A 133 5.18 -4.50 -0.23
N ASN A 134 5.87 -4.81 -1.34
CA ASN A 134 6.48 -3.81 -2.22
C ASN A 134 5.81 -3.74 -3.59
N VAL A 135 4.64 -4.31 -3.75
CA VAL A 135 3.93 -4.43 -5.02
C VAL A 135 2.55 -3.79 -4.91
N PRO A 136 2.09 -2.95 -5.84
CA PRO A 136 0.72 -2.48 -5.87
C PRO A 136 -0.29 -3.61 -6.07
N GLU A 137 -1.48 -3.46 -5.49
CA GLU A 137 -2.58 -4.41 -5.62
C GLU A 137 -3.08 -4.50 -7.07
N GLY A 138 -3.16 -5.72 -7.59
CA GLY A 138 -3.52 -5.95 -8.99
C GLY A 138 -5.02 -5.84 -9.27
N SER A 139 -5.88 -6.12 -8.29
CA SER A 139 -7.34 -5.99 -8.48
C SER A 139 -7.77 -4.53 -8.69
N PHE A 140 -6.94 -3.57 -8.27
CA PHE A 140 -7.14 -2.14 -8.51
C PHE A 140 -6.57 -1.66 -9.85
N SER A 141 -5.83 -2.49 -10.57
CA SER A 141 -5.34 -2.21 -11.92
C SER A 141 -6.37 -2.55 -13.00
N THR A 142 -6.27 -1.89 -14.15
CA THR A 142 -7.07 -2.24 -15.33
C THR A 142 -6.60 -3.52 -16.01
N ASP A 143 -5.33 -3.91 -15.78
CA ASP A 143 -4.75 -5.16 -16.27
C ASP A 143 -3.85 -5.79 -15.19
N PRO A 144 -4.34 -6.78 -14.43
CA PRO A 144 -3.56 -7.44 -13.39
C PRO A 144 -2.50 -8.42 -13.94
N PHE A 145 -2.58 -8.81 -15.22
CA PHE A 145 -1.65 -9.76 -15.82
C PHE A 145 -0.29 -9.14 -16.15
N HIS A 146 -0.23 -7.81 -16.28
CA HIS A 146 0.96 -7.05 -16.59
C HIS A 146 1.38 -6.18 -15.38
N GLY A 147 2.42 -6.61 -14.67
CA GLY A 147 2.85 -5.96 -13.43
C GLY A 147 3.21 -4.48 -13.58
N GLU A 148 3.74 -4.07 -14.75
CA GLU A 148 4.02 -2.68 -15.07
C GLU A 148 2.77 -1.79 -15.11
N VAL A 149 1.62 -2.36 -15.45
CA VAL A 149 0.36 -1.60 -15.54
C VAL A 149 -0.09 -1.15 -14.16
N ARG A 150 -0.14 -2.06 -13.16
CA ARG A 150 -0.53 -1.71 -11.78
C ARG A 150 0.38 -0.65 -11.17
N ILE A 151 1.68 -0.71 -11.47
CA ILE A 151 2.66 0.25 -10.97
C ILE A 151 2.41 1.64 -11.59
N ARG A 152 2.26 1.72 -12.91
CA ARG A 152 1.98 2.98 -13.62
C ARG A 152 0.68 3.61 -13.16
N GLU A 153 -0.40 2.84 -13.08
CA GLU A 153 -1.71 3.35 -12.70
C GLU A 153 -1.76 3.86 -11.26
N MET A 154 -1.06 3.21 -10.33
CA MET A 154 -0.94 3.72 -8.96
C MET A 154 -0.15 5.02 -8.91
N LYS A 155 0.95 5.15 -9.66
CA LYS A 155 1.70 6.40 -9.80
C LYS A 155 0.84 7.52 -10.42
N GLU A 156 0.05 7.20 -11.45
CA GLU A 156 -0.89 8.16 -12.06
C GLU A 156 -1.95 8.65 -11.08
N MET A 157 -2.48 7.76 -10.24
CA MET A 157 -3.44 8.12 -9.19
C MET A 157 -2.81 9.07 -8.17
N ILE A 158 -1.63 8.76 -7.66
CA ILE A 158 -0.93 9.59 -6.67
C ILE A 158 -0.63 10.97 -7.28
N ALA A 159 -0.06 11.02 -8.48
CA ALA A 159 0.20 12.27 -9.18
C ALA A 159 -1.08 13.07 -9.47
N ALA A 160 -2.23 12.41 -9.67
CA ALA A 160 -3.51 13.10 -9.85
C ALA A 160 -3.95 13.81 -8.55
N PHE A 161 -3.81 13.17 -7.39
CA PHE A 161 -4.06 13.82 -6.09
C PHE A 161 -3.11 15.00 -5.85
N HIS A 162 -1.82 14.83 -6.11
CA HIS A 162 -0.82 15.89 -5.96
C HIS A 162 -1.14 17.12 -6.81
N ARG A 163 -1.54 16.94 -8.08
CA ARG A 163 -1.96 18.04 -8.95
C ARG A 163 -3.16 18.83 -8.42
N GLU A 164 -3.98 18.19 -7.59
CA GLU A 164 -5.11 18.85 -6.92
C GLU A 164 -4.75 19.42 -5.54
N GLY A 165 -3.48 19.34 -5.14
CA GLY A 165 -2.99 19.83 -3.85
C GLY A 165 -3.38 18.91 -2.67
N ILE A 166 -3.65 17.64 -2.93
CA ILE A 166 -4.01 16.62 -1.93
C ILE A 166 -2.86 15.64 -1.80
N GLY A 167 -2.32 15.48 -0.58
CA GLY A 167 -1.29 14.49 -0.29
C GLY A 167 -1.88 13.08 -0.14
N VAL A 168 -1.03 12.07 -0.29
CA VAL A 168 -1.41 10.66 -0.22
C VAL A 168 -0.70 9.98 0.95
N ILE A 169 -1.48 9.44 1.87
CA ILE A 169 -1.01 8.63 3.00
C ILE A 169 -1.36 7.17 2.70
N MET A 170 -0.36 6.32 2.77
CA MET A 170 -0.52 4.88 2.55
C MET A 170 -0.78 4.17 3.87
N ASP A 171 -1.85 3.38 3.94
CA ASP A 171 -2.10 2.46 5.06
C ASP A 171 -1.25 1.20 4.87
N VAL A 172 -0.44 0.86 5.89
CA VAL A 172 0.55 -0.22 5.81
C VAL A 172 0.39 -1.23 6.94
N VAL A 173 0.47 -2.52 6.60
CA VAL A 173 0.18 -3.66 7.48
C VAL A 173 1.45 -4.51 7.64
N TYR A 174 2.45 -4.01 8.40
CA TYR A 174 3.69 -4.76 8.65
C TYR A 174 3.63 -5.62 9.93
N ASN A 175 2.48 -5.69 10.59
CA ASN A 175 2.33 -6.42 11.84
C ASN A 175 2.11 -7.92 11.66
N HIS A 176 1.64 -8.38 10.50
CA HIS A 176 1.41 -9.79 10.16
C HIS A 176 1.53 -10.04 8.66
N THR A 177 1.59 -11.30 8.24
CA THR A 177 1.39 -11.75 6.85
C THR A 177 0.03 -12.44 6.74
N TYR A 178 -0.52 -12.53 5.52
CA TYR A 178 -1.79 -13.23 5.29
C TYR A 178 -1.84 -14.60 5.95
N ASP A 179 -0.79 -15.40 5.75
CA ASP A 179 -0.62 -16.68 6.40
C ASP A 179 0.87 -17.01 6.64
N LEU A 180 1.16 -18.19 7.17
CA LEU A 180 2.51 -18.69 7.39
C LEU A 180 3.12 -19.36 6.14
N ASP A 181 2.45 -19.41 5.00
CA ASP A 181 3.02 -19.82 3.72
C ASP A 181 3.65 -18.65 2.94
N SER A 182 4.03 -17.60 3.64
CA SER A 182 4.60 -16.37 3.10
C SER A 182 6.00 -16.57 2.48
N CYS A 183 6.40 -15.64 1.62
CA CYS A 183 7.76 -15.59 1.09
C CYS A 183 8.82 -15.44 2.17
N LEU A 184 8.53 -14.72 3.26
CA LEU A 184 9.42 -14.55 4.41
C LEU A 184 9.68 -15.89 5.10
N GLN A 185 8.61 -16.66 5.39
CA GLN A 185 8.73 -17.97 6.01
C GLN A 185 9.45 -18.99 5.13
N LYS A 186 9.25 -18.91 3.80
CA LYS A 186 9.92 -19.77 2.83
C LYS A 186 11.41 -19.47 2.71
N CYS A 187 11.80 -18.20 2.86
CA CYS A 187 13.21 -17.77 2.82
C CYS A 187 14.00 -18.21 4.06
N GLU A 188 13.51 -17.91 5.24
CA GLU A 188 14.16 -18.30 6.51
C GLU A 188 13.07 -18.63 7.53
N PRO A 189 12.76 -19.91 7.71
CA PRO A 189 11.71 -20.37 8.62
C PRO A 189 11.89 -19.84 10.05
N ASP A 190 10.79 -19.34 10.61
CA ASP A 190 10.64 -18.86 11.99
C ASP A 190 11.41 -17.58 12.35
N TYR A 191 12.30 -17.09 11.49
CA TYR A 191 13.12 -15.92 11.79
C TYR A 191 12.31 -14.60 11.80
N TYR A 192 11.39 -14.46 10.87
CA TYR A 192 10.64 -13.20 10.67
C TYR A 192 9.40 -13.10 11.55
N TYR A 193 9.06 -14.16 12.26
CA TYR A 193 7.86 -14.23 13.08
C TYR A 193 8.20 -14.29 14.57
N ARG A 194 7.40 -13.60 15.37
CA ARG A 194 7.55 -13.63 16.82
C ARG A 194 7.02 -14.95 17.36
N MET A 195 7.82 -15.59 18.22
CA MET A 195 7.52 -16.92 18.78
C MET A 195 7.28 -16.81 20.28
N ASN A 196 6.30 -17.57 20.77
CA ASN A 196 6.11 -17.86 22.19
C ASN A 196 6.40 -19.35 22.43
N GLY A 197 7.63 -19.67 22.78
CA GLY A 197 8.14 -21.03 22.79
C GLY A 197 8.18 -21.64 21.40
N THR A 198 7.38 -22.68 21.16
CA THR A 198 7.25 -23.37 19.85
C THR A 198 6.02 -22.92 19.05
N ARG A 199 5.27 -21.93 19.53
CA ARG A 199 4.07 -21.42 18.88
C ARG A 199 4.30 -20.01 18.37
N TYR A 200 3.71 -19.68 17.23
CA TYR A 200 3.69 -18.30 16.75
C TYR A 200 2.87 -17.42 17.70
N SER A 201 3.39 -16.23 17.97
CA SER A 201 2.65 -15.17 18.66
C SER A 201 1.50 -14.69 17.77
N ASN A 202 0.44 -14.17 18.37
CA ASN A 202 -0.77 -13.77 17.67
C ASN A 202 -1.37 -12.47 18.25
N ALA A 203 -0.53 -11.50 18.58
CA ALA A 203 -1.01 -10.19 19.03
C ALA A 203 -1.77 -9.43 17.94
N SER A 204 -1.47 -9.73 16.66
CA SER A 204 -2.24 -9.21 15.53
C SER A 204 -3.68 -9.75 15.44
N ALA A 205 -4.01 -10.85 16.15
CA ALA A 205 -5.23 -11.63 16.00
C ALA A 205 -5.44 -12.28 14.60
N CYS A 206 -4.41 -12.25 13.74
CA CYS A 206 -4.44 -12.77 12.35
C CYS A 206 -3.72 -14.12 12.20
N GLY A 207 -3.38 -14.80 13.31
CA GLY A 207 -2.73 -16.12 13.32
C GLY A 207 -1.21 -16.11 13.31
N ASN A 208 -0.58 -14.97 13.10
CA ASN A 208 0.86 -14.75 13.15
C ASN A 208 1.19 -13.30 13.53
N GLU A 209 2.44 -13.06 13.87
CA GLU A 209 2.92 -11.75 14.27
C GLU A 209 4.37 -11.57 13.79
N ILE A 210 4.64 -10.47 13.13
CA ILE A 210 5.97 -10.14 12.63
C ILE A 210 6.90 -9.75 13.78
N ALA A 211 8.11 -10.31 13.79
CA ALA A 211 9.19 -9.97 14.72
C ALA A 211 9.99 -8.77 14.19
N SER A 212 9.41 -7.57 14.28
CA SER A 212 10.01 -6.34 13.78
C SER A 212 11.36 -6.00 14.43
N GLU A 213 11.59 -6.50 15.67
CA GLU A 213 12.85 -6.39 16.41
C GLU A 213 14.00 -7.19 15.79
N GLN A 214 13.73 -8.18 14.94
CA GLN A 214 14.77 -8.93 14.24
C GLN A 214 15.49 -8.03 13.23
N PRO A 215 16.83 -8.02 13.21
CA PRO A 215 17.59 -7.07 12.39
C PRO A 215 17.24 -7.08 10.91
N MET A 216 17.02 -8.26 10.30
CA MET A 216 16.67 -8.34 8.88
C MET A 216 15.20 -7.98 8.62
N MET A 217 14.29 -8.22 9.59
CA MET A 217 12.91 -7.76 9.45
C MET A 217 12.81 -6.25 9.58
N ARG A 218 13.49 -5.65 10.56
CA ARG A 218 13.63 -4.18 10.68
C ARG A 218 14.16 -3.58 9.40
N LYS A 219 15.28 -4.12 8.87
CA LYS A 219 15.84 -3.68 7.60
C LYS A 219 14.81 -3.73 6.49
N TYR A 220 14.08 -4.83 6.36
CA TYR A 220 13.06 -5.02 5.33
C TYR A 220 11.94 -3.99 5.42
N ILE A 221 11.35 -3.78 6.62
CA ILE A 221 10.27 -2.79 6.82
C ILE A 221 10.76 -1.38 6.49
N VAL A 222 11.94 -0.99 7.00
CA VAL A 222 12.52 0.34 6.73
C VAL A 222 12.77 0.56 5.24
N GLU A 223 13.32 -0.43 4.54
CA GLU A 223 13.58 -0.34 3.11
C GLU A 223 12.27 -0.30 2.28
N SER A 224 11.26 -1.04 2.71
CA SER A 224 9.94 -1.06 2.08
C SER A 224 9.26 0.31 2.15
N VAL A 225 9.17 0.93 3.33
CA VAL A 225 8.56 2.28 3.43
C VAL A 225 9.40 3.34 2.70
N CYS A 226 10.73 3.21 2.71
CA CYS A 226 11.59 4.10 1.92
C CYS A 226 11.41 3.93 0.41
N TYR A 227 11.15 2.72 -0.05
CA TYR A 227 10.81 2.43 -1.44
C TYR A 227 9.51 3.14 -1.84
N TRP A 228 8.43 2.97 -1.09
CA TRP A 228 7.15 3.64 -1.36
C TRP A 228 7.28 5.17 -1.39
N ALA A 229 8.04 5.73 -0.44
CA ALA A 229 8.25 7.18 -0.40
C ALA A 229 9.06 7.71 -1.60
N ARG A 230 10.05 6.94 -2.10
CA ARG A 230 10.90 7.39 -3.22
C ARG A 230 10.30 7.09 -4.58
N GLU A 231 9.68 5.91 -4.72
CA GLU A 231 9.23 5.40 -6.01
C GLU A 231 7.81 5.88 -6.36
N TYR A 232 6.97 6.09 -5.34
CA TYR A 232 5.57 6.50 -5.53
C TYR A 232 5.26 7.89 -4.98
N HIS A 233 6.24 8.55 -4.36
CA HIS A 233 6.11 9.89 -3.80
C HIS A 233 5.00 10.04 -2.75
N VAL A 234 4.67 8.97 -2.01
CA VAL A 234 3.67 9.05 -0.94
C VAL A 234 4.10 10.03 0.15
N ASP A 235 3.15 10.81 0.69
CA ASP A 235 3.39 11.88 1.66
C ASP A 235 3.35 11.41 3.10
N GLY A 236 2.92 10.18 3.33
CA GLY A 236 2.86 9.63 4.68
C GLY A 236 2.48 8.17 4.74
N PHE A 237 2.54 7.65 5.96
CA PHE A 237 2.16 6.28 6.29
C PHE A 237 1.31 6.23 7.55
N ARG A 238 0.23 5.47 7.51
CA ARG A 238 -0.53 5.02 8.67
C ARG A 238 -0.18 3.56 8.93
N PHE A 239 0.32 3.24 10.11
CA PHE A 239 0.68 1.87 10.48
C PHE A 239 -0.48 1.18 11.17
N ASP A 240 -0.99 0.15 10.54
CA ASP A 240 -1.97 -0.77 11.13
C ASP A 240 -1.34 -1.48 12.34
N LEU A 241 -2.10 -1.60 13.44
CA LEU A 241 -1.63 -2.21 14.70
C LEU A 241 -0.19 -1.81 15.06
N MET A 242 0.11 -0.52 15.02
CA MET A 242 1.47 0.01 15.24
C MET A 242 2.06 -0.43 16.58
N GLY A 243 1.23 -0.66 17.60
CA GLY A 243 1.66 -1.14 18.91
C GLY A 243 2.26 -2.54 18.92
N VAL A 244 2.07 -3.33 17.87
CA VAL A 244 2.70 -4.64 17.68
C VAL A 244 4.17 -4.52 17.24
N LEU A 245 4.53 -3.41 16.56
CA LEU A 245 5.88 -3.16 16.10
C LEU A 245 6.76 -2.61 17.24
N ASP A 246 8.04 -2.99 17.25
CA ASP A 246 8.98 -2.48 18.26
C ASP A 246 9.35 -1.01 18.01
N ILE A 247 9.63 -0.30 19.11
CA ILE A 247 9.88 1.16 19.08
C ILE A 247 11.15 1.51 18.29
N ASP A 248 12.17 0.66 18.30
CA ASP A 248 13.43 0.95 17.59
C ASP A 248 13.21 0.89 16.07
N THR A 249 12.38 -0.04 15.59
CA THR A 249 11.98 -0.10 14.19
C THR A 249 11.19 1.15 13.80
N MET A 250 10.23 1.59 14.61
CA MET A 250 9.47 2.81 14.33
C MET A 250 10.33 4.07 14.33
N ASN A 251 11.30 4.16 15.25
CA ASN A 251 12.26 5.26 15.29
C ASN A 251 13.16 5.29 14.05
N GLU A 252 13.64 4.13 13.60
CA GLU A 252 14.48 4.05 12.40
C GLU A 252 13.67 4.39 11.13
N ILE A 253 12.42 3.94 11.01
CA ILE A 253 11.50 4.36 9.95
C ILE A 253 11.38 5.88 9.92
N SER A 254 11.06 6.49 11.07
CA SER A 254 10.90 7.95 11.16
C SER A 254 12.18 8.70 10.75
N ARG A 255 13.32 8.23 11.18
CA ARG A 255 14.62 8.83 10.84
C ARG A 255 14.89 8.76 9.33
N ARG A 256 14.74 7.58 8.74
CA ARG A 256 15.05 7.33 7.32
C ARG A 256 14.08 8.04 6.38
N LEU A 257 12.80 8.06 6.72
CA LEU A 257 11.80 8.74 5.90
C LEU A 257 11.98 10.26 5.91
N LYS A 258 12.40 10.86 7.04
CA LYS A 258 12.72 12.30 7.11
C LYS A 258 13.94 12.69 6.27
N GLU A 259 14.85 11.76 5.98
CA GLU A 259 15.96 12.00 5.05
C GLU A 259 15.48 12.11 3.59
N ILE A 260 14.32 11.47 3.27
CA ILE A 260 13.68 11.52 1.94
C ILE A 260 12.77 12.74 1.84
N ASN A 261 11.87 12.89 2.80
CA ASN A 261 10.93 14.01 2.88
C ASN A 261 10.80 14.45 4.35
N PRO A 262 11.31 15.64 4.74
CA PRO A 262 11.26 16.12 6.12
C PRO A 262 9.82 16.40 6.62
N TYR A 263 8.87 16.53 5.71
CA TYR A 263 7.45 16.79 5.99
C TYR A 263 6.60 15.53 6.05
N ILE A 264 7.19 14.36 5.82
CA ILE A 264 6.46 13.09 5.77
C ILE A 264 5.64 12.84 7.04
N ILE A 265 4.43 12.37 6.84
CA ILE A 265 3.45 12.14 7.91
C ILE A 265 3.54 10.70 8.38
N LEU A 266 3.65 10.51 9.71
CA LEU A 266 3.69 9.18 10.32
C LEU A 266 2.74 9.14 11.51
N TYR A 267 1.86 8.17 11.52
CA TYR A 267 0.97 7.82 12.63
C TYR A 267 0.52 6.36 12.52
N GLY A 268 -0.23 5.88 13.47
CA GLY A 268 -0.74 4.52 13.44
C GLY A 268 -1.68 4.20 14.60
N GLU A 269 -2.19 2.98 14.60
CA GLU A 269 -3.03 2.47 15.68
C GLU A 269 -2.18 2.07 16.89
N GLY A 270 -2.59 2.55 18.06
CA GLY A 270 -1.95 2.21 19.34
C GLY A 270 -2.40 0.89 19.97
N TRP A 271 -3.02 -0.01 19.20
CA TRP A 271 -3.41 -1.32 19.68
C TRP A 271 -2.20 -2.22 19.93
N THR A 272 -2.27 -3.03 20.99
CA THR A 272 -1.28 -4.06 21.38
C THR A 272 -2.00 -5.38 21.64
#